data_4385ca399e182ee7fb16eba35f268730
#
_entry.id   4385ca399e182ee7fb16eba35f268730
#
_cell.length_a   1.000
_cell.length_b   1.000
_cell.length_c   1.000
_cell.angle_alpha   90.00
_cell.angle_beta   90.00
_cell.angle_gamma   90.00
#
_symmetry.space_group_name_H-M   'P 1'
#
loop_
_entity.id
_entity.type
_entity.pdbx_description
1 polymer ?
#
loop_
_entity_poly.entity_id
_entity_poly.type
_entity_poly.pdbx_seq_one_letter_code
_entity_poly.pdbx_strand_id
1 'polypeptide(L)'
;MKHDRFFREHPVFTGEELGEYLASRGEMGARTQESLLAYHRRTGRVVQVRRGLYAVIPPGADAPTYPIDPFLIGAKLTPDAVLSHHTALEFHGRAHSVHTRITYSASRPPAALRFRSHAYQGARFPHALLRAGKAHACVVTAERAGMPLRV
;
A
#
# COMPACT_ATOMS: atom_id res chain seq x y z
N MET A 1 5.16 4.66 -22.60
CA MET A 1 6.02 3.56 -22.08
C MET A 1 5.20 2.29 -21.89
N LYS A 2 5.83 1.12 -22.02
CA LYS A 2 5.16 -0.19 -22.09
C LYS A 2 4.25 -0.52 -20.90
N HIS A 3 4.50 0.01 -19.70
CA HIS A 3 3.76 -0.31 -18.46
C HIS A 3 3.10 0.92 -17.82
N ASP A 4 2.95 2.03 -18.54
CA ASP A 4 2.38 3.27 -18.01
C ASP A 4 0.96 3.13 -17.49
N ARG A 5 0.17 2.24 -18.10
CA ARG A 5 -1.19 1.96 -17.65
C ARG A 5 -1.18 1.37 -16.23
N PHE A 6 -0.35 0.35 -15.98
CA PHE A 6 -0.23 -0.26 -14.66
C PHE A 6 0.15 0.78 -13.60
N PHE A 7 1.16 1.60 -13.88
CA PHE A 7 1.63 2.60 -12.92
C PHE A 7 0.62 3.71 -12.65
N ARG A 8 -0.24 4.05 -13.59
CA ARG A 8 -1.34 5.00 -13.37
C ARG A 8 -2.45 4.40 -12.51
N GLU A 9 -2.77 3.13 -12.72
CA GLU A 9 -3.83 2.43 -12.01
C GLU A 9 -3.37 1.95 -10.61
N HIS A 10 -2.06 1.87 -10.38
CA HIS A 10 -1.47 1.36 -9.14
C HIS A 10 -0.41 2.33 -8.59
N PRO A 11 -0.82 3.46 -7.99
CA PRO A 11 0.14 4.42 -7.40
C PRO A 11 0.96 3.84 -6.24
N VAL A 12 0.45 2.83 -5.56
CA VAL A 12 1.18 1.96 -4.64
C VAL A 12 0.88 0.51 -5.01
N PHE A 13 1.87 -0.32 -5.15
CA PHE A 13 1.70 -1.71 -5.59
C PHE A 13 2.67 -2.67 -4.91
N THR A 14 2.26 -3.93 -4.84
CA THR A 14 3.11 -5.03 -4.37
C THR A 14 3.84 -5.68 -5.55
N GLY A 15 4.94 -6.38 -5.25
CA GLY A 15 5.63 -7.19 -6.26
C GLY A 15 4.71 -8.27 -6.85
N GLU A 16 3.79 -8.81 -6.06
CA GLU A 16 2.80 -9.79 -6.50
C GLU A 16 1.84 -9.21 -7.55
N GLU A 17 1.26 -8.03 -7.29
CA GLU A 17 0.38 -7.33 -8.25
C GLU A 17 1.10 -7.04 -9.59
N LEU A 18 2.37 -6.65 -9.52
CA LEU A 18 3.18 -6.47 -10.73
C LEU A 18 3.42 -7.79 -11.45
N GLY A 19 3.70 -8.86 -10.70
CA GLY A 19 3.87 -10.21 -11.27
C GLY A 19 2.62 -10.70 -11.98
N GLU A 20 1.46 -10.56 -11.38
CA GLU A 20 0.17 -10.91 -11.98
C GLU A 20 -0.11 -10.10 -13.26
N TYR A 21 0.16 -8.80 -13.21
CA TYR A 21 0.03 -7.94 -14.39
C TYR A 21 0.93 -8.39 -15.54
N LEU A 22 2.20 -8.69 -15.27
CA LEU A 22 3.15 -9.17 -16.29
C LEU A 22 2.72 -10.52 -16.83
N ALA A 23 2.26 -11.44 -15.96
CA ALA A 23 1.77 -12.75 -16.37
C ALA A 23 0.55 -12.63 -17.30
N SER A 24 -0.39 -11.73 -17.01
CA SER A 24 -1.56 -11.48 -17.87
C SER A 24 -1.21 -10.99 -19.27
N ARG A 25 0.00 -10.47 -19.45
CA ARG A 25 0.54 -10.01 -20.75
C ARG A 25 1.48 -11.00 -21.43
N GLY A 26 1.63 -12.19 -20.86
CA GLY A 26 2.57 -13.18 -21.36
C GLY A 26 4.05 -12.86 -21.08
N GLU A 27 4.31 -11.88 -20.22
CA GLU A 27 5.66 -11.44 -19.84
C GLU A 27 6.06 -12.14 -18.51
N MET A 28 6.11 -13.46 -18.52
CA MET A 28 6.36 -14.26 -17.33
C MET A 28 7.85 -14.37 -17.01
N GLY A 29 8.18 -14.24 -15.72
CA GLY A 29 9.49 -14.56 -15.15
C GLY A 29 9.92 -13.60 -14.05
N ALA A 30 10.40 -14.15 -12.93
CA ALA A 30 10.94 -13.37 -11.82
C ALA A 30 12.06 -12.42 -12.25
N ARG A 31 12.91 -12.87 -13.17
CA ARG A 31 14.00 -12.07 -13.73
C ARG A 31 13.52 -10.86 -14.54
N THR A 32 12.42 -11.00 -15.27
CA THR A 32 11.78 -9.90 -16.02
C THR A 32 11.25 -8.85 -15.05
N GLN A 33 10.56 -9.28 -14.02
CA GLN A 33 10.03 -8.40 -12.96
C GLN A 33 11.14 -7.66 -12.22
N GLU A 34 12.20 -8.36 -11.81
CA GLU A 34 13.34 -7.75 -11.12
C GLU A 34 14.05 -6.71 -12.00
N SER A 35 14.28 -7.04 -13.27
CA SER A 35 14.92 -6.12 -14.22
C SER A 35 14.06 -4.88 -14.48
N LEU A 36 12.75 -5.04 -14.57
CA LEU A 36 11.81 -3.94 -14.73
C LEU A 36 11.81 -3.02 -13.51
N LEU A 37 11.73 -3.59 -12.30
CA LEU A 37 11.79 -2.83 -11.06
C LEU A 37 13.13 -2.11 -10.89
N ALA A 38 14.25 -2.77 -11.20
CA ALA A 38 15.57 -2.18 -11.13
C ALA A 38 15.70 -0.98 -12.08
N TYR A 39 15.19 -1.11 -13.31
CA TYR A 39 15.16 -0.02 -14.29
C TYR A 39 14.35 1.18 -13.78
N HIS A 40 13.10 0.96 -13.33
CA HIS A 40 12.24 2.04 -12.89
C HIS A 40 12.70 2.68 -11.57
N ARG A 41 13.36 1.93 -10.69
CA ARG A 41 14.00 2.50 -9.49
C ARG A 41 15.20 3.38 -9.87
N ARG A 42 16.02 2.94 -10.80
CA ARG A 42 17.18 3.71 -11.27
C ARG A 42 16.76 5.00 -11.98
N THR A 43 15.64 4.99 -12.69
CA THR A 43 15.10 6.18 -13.37
C THR A 43 14.24 7.06 -12.48
N GLY A 44 14.10 6.74 -11.19
CA GLY A 44 13.29 7.53 -10.23
C GLY A 44 11.78 7.42 -10.43
N ARG A 45 11.31 6.52 -11.31
CA ARG A 45 9.88 6.30 -11.58
C ARG A 45 9.17 5.49 -10.49
N VAL A 46 9.91 4.67 -9.78
CA VAL A 46 9.42 3.82 -8.70
C VAL A 46 10.36 3.94 -7.51
N VAL A 47 9.79 4.09 -6.33
CA VAL A 47 10.52 4.03 -5.06
C VAL A 47 10.10 2.78 -4.28
N GLN A 48 11.04 2.17 -3.61
CA GLN A 48 10.77 1.04 -2.73
C GLN A 48 10.40 1.56 -1.35
N VAL A 49 9.20 1.22 -0.89
CA VAL A 49 8.73 1.54 0.47
C VAL A 49 9.34 0.57 1.48
N ARG A 50 9.26 -0.72 1.14
CA ARG A 50 9.94 -1.83 1.80
C ARG A 50 10.09 -2.98 0.80
N ARG A 51 10.71 -4.08 1.22
CA ARG A 51 10.81 -5.28 0.38
C ARG A 51 9.40 -5.73 -0.07
N GLY A 52 9.18 -5.80 -1.38
CA GLY A 52 7.93 -6.23 -1.99
C GLY A 52 6.83 -5.18 -2.06
N LEU A 53 7.05 -3.95 -1.58
CA LEU A 53 6.09 -2.84 -1.67
C LEU A 53 6.73 -1.61 -2.29
N TYR A 54 6.08 -1.06 -3.28
CA TYR A 54 6.59 0.00 -4.12
C TYR A 54 5.57 1.13 -4.31
N ALA A 55 6.05 2.33 -4.56
CA ALA A 55 5.22 3.47 -4.93
C ALA A 55 5.71 4.10 -6.23
N VAL A 56 4.76 4.61 -7.00
CA VAL A 56 5.01 5.23 -8.30
C VAL A 56 5.25 6.72 -8.13
N ILE A 57 6.24 7.22 -8.85
CA ILE A 57 6.52 8.65 -8.98
C ILE A 57 6.10 9.09 -10.38
N PRO A 58 5.22 10.09 -10.53
CA PRO A 58 4.82 10.58 -11.84
C PRO A 58 6.01 11.12 -12.63
N PRO A 59 5.98 11.07 -13.97
CA PRO A 59 7.00 11.69 -14.80
C PRO A 59 7.15 13.18 -14.49
N GLY A 60 8.39 13.63 -14.32
CA GLY A 60 8.70 15.03 -14.03
C GLY A 60 8.59 15.41 -12.55
N ALA A 61 8.09 14.54 -11.68
CA ALA A 61 8.11 14.76 -10.25
C ALA A 61 9.46 14.37 -9.64
N ASP A 62 9.85 15.09 -8.60
CA ASP A 62 11.06 14.81 -7.83
C ASP A 62 10.79 13.64 -6.86
N ALA A 63 11.44 12.50 -7.11
CA ALA A 63 11.20 11.28 -6.35
C ALA A 63 11.41 11.41 -4.83
N PRO A 64 12.43 12.12 -4.30
CA PRO A 64 12.60 12.33 -2.88
C PRO A 64 11.48 13.11 -2.20
N THR A 65 10.88 14.06 -2.88
CA THR A 65 9.92 15.02 -2.29
C THR A 65 8.47 14.75 -2.69
N TYR A 66 8.22 13.94 -3.74
CA TYR A 66 6.87 13.65 -4.20
C TYR A 66 6.04 13.00 -3.09
N PRO A 67 4.87 13.56 -2.72
CA PRO A 67 4.02 13.01 -1.68
C PRO A 67 3.41 11.68 -2.13
N ILE A 68 3.63 10.64 -1.34
CA ILE A 68 3.01 9.33 -1.54
C ILE A 68 1.91 9.17 -0.50
N ASP A 69 0.74 8.72 -0.93
CA ASP A 69 -0.42 8.57 -0.07
C ASP A 69 -0.17 7.52 1.04
N PRO A 70 -0.13 7.93 2.30
CA PRO A 70 0.18 7.04 3.41
C PRO A 70 -0.92 6.00 3.67
N PHE A 71 -2.17 6.29 3.34
CA PHE A 71 -3.27 5.33 3.50
C PHE A 71 -3.12 4.14 2.54
N LEU A 72 -2.69 4.39 1.29
CA LEU A 72 -2.43 3.33 0.33
C LEU A 72 -1.25 2.45 0.75
N ILE A 73 -0.21 3.04 1.32
CA ILE A 73 0.91 2.28 1.87
C ILE A 73 0.42 1.40 3.02
N GLY A 74 -0.27 1.98 4.00
CA GLY A 74 -0.80 1.24 5.16
C GLY A 74 -1.70 0.09 4.77
N ALA A 75 -2.58 0.31 3.78
CA ALA A 75 -3.50 -0.70 3.28
C ALA A 75 -2.83 -1.88 2.56
N LYS A 76 -1.57 -1.74 2.13
CA LYS A 76 -0.82 -2.77 1.38
C LYS A 76 0.36 -3.37 2.14
N LEU A 77 0.52 -3.03 3.41
CA LEU A 77 1.61 -3.59 4.21
C LEU A 77 1.44 -5.09 4.48
N THR A 78 0.22 -5.58 4.53
CA THR A 78 -0.11 -7.00 4.52
C THR A 78 -1.28 -7.26 3.59
N PRO A 79 -1.48 -8.49 3.08
CA PRO A 79 -2.62 -8.83 2.22
C PRO A 79 -3.98 -8.61 2.90
N ASP A 80 -4.03 -8.75 4.22
CA ASP A 80 -5.24 -8.62 5.04
C ASP A 80 -5.31 -7.28 5.81
N ALA A 81 -4.47 -6.31 5.48
CA ALA A 81 -4.44 -5.02 6.17
C ALA A 81 -5.78 -4.28 6.10
N VAL A 82 -6.22 -3.79 7.24
CA VAL A 82 -7.39 -2.93 7.40
C VAL A 82 -6.95 -1.67 8.11
N LEU A 83 -7.12 -0.50 7.52
CA LEU A 83 -6.85 0.77 8.19
C LEU A 83 -7.75 0.87 9.43
N SER A 84 -7.17 1.18 10.57
CA SER A 84 -7.86 1.07 11.85
C SER A 84 -7.54 2.21 12.80
N HIS A 85 -8.24 2.25 13.94
CA HIS A 85 -8.04 3.23 14.99
C HIS A 85 -8.16 4.68 14.47
N HIS A 86 -7.28 5.56 14.87
CA HIS A 86 -7.28 6.96 14.45
C HIS A 86 -7.15 7.14 12.93
N THR A 87 -6.39 6.26 12.28
CA THR A 87 -6.22 6.28 10.81
C THR A 87 -7.54 6.06 10.07
N ALA A 88 -8.42 5.18 10.57
CA ALA A 88 -9.75 4.99 10.01
C ALA A 88 -10.62 6.25 10.17
N LEU A 89 -10.52 6.92 11.31
CA LEU A 89 -11.22 8.19 11.52
C LEU A 89 -10.71 9.29 10.59
N GLU A 90 -9.41 9.39 10.39
CA GLU A 90 -8.82 10.34 9.42
C GLU A 90 -9.29 10.03 8.00
N PHE A 91 -9.27 8.75 7.61
CA PHE A 91 -9.72 8.32 6.28
C PHE A 91 -11.16 8.72 6.01
N HIS A 92 -12.04 8.59 6.99
CA HIS A 92 -13.46 8.98 6.90
C HIS A 92 -13.71 10.47 7.14
N GLY A 93 -12.67 11.28 7.35
CA GLY A 93 -12.81 12.72 7.63
C GLY A 93 -13.45 13.01 8.97
N ARG A 94 -13.36 12.11 9.93
CA ARG A 94 -13.96 12.21 11.28
C ARG A 94 -12.95 12.40 12.40
N ALA A 95 -11.68 12.57 12.07
CA ALA A 95 -10.65 12.86 13.05
C ALA A 95 -10.58 14.37 13.33
N HIS A 96 -10.31 14.72 14.58
CA HIS A 96 -10.07 16.12 14.99
C HIS A 96 -8.61 16.55 14.82
N SER A 97 -7.72 15.62 14.54
CA SER A 97 -6.28 15.86 14.37
C SER A 97 -5.71 14.98 13.26
N VAL A 98 -4.63 15.43 12.67
CA VAL A 98 -3.87 14.66 11.67
C VAL A 98 -2.61 14.11 12.33
N HIS A 99 -2.38 12.83 12.17
CA HIS A 99 -1.22 12.15 12.73
C HIS A 99 -0.26 11.68 11.62
N THR A 100 1.03 11.68 11.94
CA THR A 100 2.06 11.08 11.09
C THR A 100 2.19 9.56 11.31
N ARG A 101 1.34 8.99 12.16
CA ARG A 101 1.27 7.56 12.42
C ARG A 101 0.08 6.96 11.71
N ILE A 102 0.34 5.95 10.89
CA ILE A 102 -0.66 5.14 10.21
C ILE A 102 -0.79 3.81 10.95
N THR A 103 -1.99 3.52 11.42
CA THR A 103 -2.30 2.27 12.12
C THR A 103 -3.20 1.39 11.24
N TYR A 104 -2.86 0.13 11.17
CA TYR A 104 -3.66 -0.88 10.47
C TYR A 104 -3.76 -2.15 11.30
N SER A 105 -4.82 -2.90 11.14
CA SER A 105 -5.01 -4.21 11.74
C SER A 105 -4.71 -5.32 10.74
N ALA A 106 -4.06 -6.37 11.18
CA ALA A 106 -3.72 -7.54 10.39
C ALA A 106 -3.61 -8.77 11.29
N SER A 107 -3.68 -9.97 10.70
CA SER A 107 -3.50 -11.23 11.42
C SER A 107 -2.08 -11.38 11.96
N ARG A 108 -1.10 -11.00 11.16
CA ARG A 108 0.34 -11.06 11.49
C ARG A 108 1.03 -9.77 11.06
N PRO A 109 0.86 -8.69 11.82
CA PRO A 109 1.49 -7.43 11.47
C PRO A 109 3.02 -7.56 11.56
N PRO A 110 3.76 -7.09 10.54
CA PRO A 110 5.21 -7.02 10.58
C PRO A 110 5.69 -5.96 11.57
N ALA A 111 7.00 -5.90 11.78
CA ALA A 111 7.60 -4.83 12.56
C ALA A 111 7.22 -3.44 12.02
N ALA A 112 7.18 -2.46 12.92
CA ALA A 112 6.88 -1.09 12.56
C ALA A 112 7.82 -0.58 11.47
N LEU A 113 7.26 0.18 10.53
CA LEU A 113 7.98 0.76 9.40
C LEU A 113 7.97 2.28 9.52
N ARG A 114 9.12 2.89 9.25
CA ARG A 114 9.19 4.32 8.93
C ARG A 114 9.47 4.49 7.46
N PHE A 115 8.63 5.29 6.81
CA PHE A 115 8.86 5.68 5.43
C PHE A 115 8.51 7.16 5.27
N ARG A 116 9.51 7.96 4.89
CA ARG A 116 9.41 9.43 4.84
C ARG A 116 8.92 10.00 6.18
N SER A 117 7.89 10.86 6.15
CA SER A 117 7.35 11.52 7.35
C SER A 117 6.38 10.67 8.16
N HIS A 118 6.06 9.44 7.72
CA HIS A 118 5.07 8.60 8.37
C HIS A 118 5.67 7.37 9.04
N ALA A 119 5.09 6.99 10.18
CA ALA A 119 5.34 5.73 10.84
C ALA A 119 4.13 4.81 10.65
N TYR A 120 4.38 3.56 10.29
CA TYR A 120 3.33 2.56 10.05
C TYR A 120 3.40 1.49 11.12
N GLN A 121 2.32 1.29 11.84
CA GLN A 121 2.24 0.35 12.95
C GLN A 121 1.04 -0.57 12.77
N GLY A 122 1.33 -1.87 12.68
CA GLY A 122 0.30 -2.90 12.67
C GLY A 122 -0.15 -3.25 14.09
N ALA A 123 -1.44 -3.52 14.22
CA ALA A 123 -2.06 -4.11 15.39
C ALA A 123 -2.70 -5.45 15.00
N ARG A 124 -2.79 -6.38 15.94
CA ARG A 124 -3.57 -7.61 15.71
C ARG A 124 -5.06 -7.29 15.81
N PHE A 125 -5.88 -8.02 15.07
CA PHE A 125 -7.32 -7.95 15.25
C PHE A 125 -7.70 -8.31 16.69
N PRO A 126 -8.64 -7.58 17.32
CA PRO A 126 -9.11 -7.90 18.65
C PRO A 126 -9.69 -9.32 18.73
N HIS A 127 -9.25 -10.10 19.71
CA HIS A 127 -9.71 -11.47 19.90
C HIS A 127 -11.23 -11.58 20.03
N ALA A 128 -11.87 -10.61 20.69
CA ALA A 128 -13.32 -10.58 20.85
C ALA A 128 -14.04 -10.50 19.49
N LEU A 129 -13.53 -9.73 18.53
CA LEU A 129 -14.10 -9.63 17.18
C LEU A 129 -13.90 -10.93 16.39
N LEU A 130 -12.73 -11.55 16.54
CA LEU A 130 -12.43 -12.83 15.88
C LEU A 130 -13.34 -13.97 16.40
N ARG A 131 -13.51 -14.07 17.73
CA ARG A 131 -14.38 -15.08 18.35
C ARG A 131 -15.85 -14.91 17.97
N ALA A 132 -16.33 -13.67 17.87
CA ALA A 132 -17.71 -13.38 17.52
C ALA A 132 -18.00 -13.55 16.01
N GLY A 133 -17.01 -13.88 15.19
CA GLY A 133 -17.14 -13.89 13.71
C GLY A 133 -17.44 -12.51 13.12
N LYS A 134 -17.30 -11.45 13.89
CA LYS A 134 -17.69 -10.07 13.53
C LYS A 134 -16.54 -9.22 13.01
N ALA A 135 -15.34 -9.79 12.90
CA ALA A 135 -14.17 -9.04 12.42
C ALA A 135 -14.42 -8.43 11.03
N HIS A 136 -15.17 -9.11 10.19
CA HIS A 136 -15.52 -8.62 8.85
C HIS A 136 -16.73 -7.67 8.83
N ALA A 137 -17.60 -7.72 9.83
CA ALA A 137 -18.81 -6.88 9.89
C ALA A 137 -18.50 -5.39 10.11
N CYS A 138 -17.33 -5.09 10.69
CA CYS A 138 -16.88 -3.72 10.97
C CYS A 138 -15.94 -3.19 9.88
N VAL A 139 -15.64 -3.97 8.85
CA VAL A 139 -14.71 -3.60 7.79
C VAL A 139 -15.48 -3.16 6.56
N VAL A 140 -15.15 -1.98 6.06
CA VAL A 140 -15.73 -1.43 4.83
C VAL A 140 -14.68 -1.42 3.74
N THR A 141 -15.05 -1.82 2.53
CA THR A 141 -14.23 -1.61 1.35
C THR A 141 -14.49 -0.20 0.84
N ALA A 142 -13.44 0.59 0.74
CA ALA A 142 -13.47 1.95 0.22
C ALA A 142 -12.51 2.05 -0.97
N GLU A 143 -12.60 3.16 -1.70
CA GLU A 143 -11.73 3.44 -2.83
C GLU A 143 -10.91 4.70 -2.55
N ARG A 144 -9.62 4.67 -2.91
CA ARG A 144 -8.74 5.83 -2.85
C ARG A 144 -7.79 5.81 -4.03
N ALA A 145 -7.75 6.90 -4.79
CA ALA A 145 -6.96 7.02 -6.01
C ALA A 145 -7.18 5.86 -7.00
N GLY A 146 -8.44 5.41 -7.15
CA GLY A 146 -8.81 4.29 -8.00
C GLY A 146 -8.46 2.90 -7.46
N MET A 147 -7.94 2.81 -6.23
CA MET A 147 -7.55 1.54 -5.61
C MET A 147 -8.49 1.16 -4.48
N PRO A 148 -8.97 -0.09 -4.41
CA PRO A 148 -9.74 -0.57 -3.28
C PRO A 148 -8.83 -0.75 -2.06
N LEU A 149 -9.35 -0.39 -0.90
CA LEU A 149 -8.72 -0.65 0.38
C LEU A 149 -9.77 -0.96 1.45
N ARG A 150 -9.34 -1.54 2.55
CA ARG A 150 -10.21 -1.88 3.68
C ARG A 150 -9.95 -0.95 4.86
N VAL A 151 -11.06 -0.48 5.43
CA VAL A 151 -11.07 0.45 6.57
C VAL A 151 -12.04 -0.04 7.64
#